data_b6cdcbe1cd5507036a480969197a92b9
#
_entry.id   b6cdcbe1cd5507036a480969197a92b9
#
_cell.length_a   1.000
_cell.length_b   1.000
_cell.length_c   1.000
_cell.angle_alpha   90.00
_cell.angle_beta   90.00
_cell.angle_gamma   90.00
#
_symmetry.space_group_name_H-M   'P 1'
#
loop_
_entity.id
_entity.type
_entity.pdbx_description
1 polymer ?
#
loop_
_entity_poly.entity_id
_entity_poly.type
_entity_poly.pdbx_seq_one_letter_code
_entity_poly.pdbx_strand_id
1 'polypeptide(L)'
;MREIGDNQGLANLSGRATRGREPFGATAPVVTVTDSKTLADRIEDLLPQTQCTKCGYNGCRPYADAIAAGDANYNQCPPGGAEGIARLARLLGKPVIPLNPVNGTEHPRAVAFIDESLCIGCTLCMQACPVDAIVGAPKQMHTIVESLCTGCDLCVPPCPVDCIAMVPVTGERTGWDAWSQQQADAARERHDRRLARQRREREAAE
;
A
#
# COMPACT_ATOMS: atom_id res chain seq x y z
N MET A 1 3.20 5.51 -64.32
CA MET A 1 2.47 6.12 -65.45
C MET A 1 1.30 6.89 -64.87
N ARG A 2 1.28 8.19 -65.22
CA ARG A 2 0.32 9.31 -65.08
C ARG A 2 0.38 9.97 -63.68
N GLU A 3 1.11 11.06 -63.41
CA GLU A 3 1.11 12.48 -63.88
C GLU A 3 -0.33 13.02 -64.11
N ILE A 4 -0.70 14.14 -63.63
CA ILE A 4 -0.38 15.57 -63.57
C ILE A 4 -1.62 16.29 -63.03
N GLY A 5 -1.46 17.47 -62.43
CA GLY A 5 -2.54 18.44 -62.29
C GLY A 5 -2.30 19.56 -61.31
N ASP A 6 -1.38 20.48 -61.64
CA ASP A 6 -1.31 21.82 -61.06
C ASP A 6 -2.58 22.62 -61.34
N ASN A 7 -3.04 23.44 -60.40
CA ASN A 7 -3.59 24.72 -60.77
C ASN A 7 -3.40 25.82 -59.71
N GLN A 8 -2.71 26.86 -60.14
CA GLN A 8 -2.46 28.13 -59.47
C GLN A 8 -3.69 29.03 -59.59
N GLY A 9 -3.97 29.80 -58.59
CA GLY A 9 -4.96 30.89 -58.67
C GLY A 9 -4.74 31.93 -57.56
N LEU A 10 -3.96 32.95 -57.85
CA LEU A 10 -3.79 34.19 -57.11
C LEU A 10 -5.05 35.00 -56.99
N ALA A 11 -5.37 35.58 -55.87
CA ALA A 11 -5.96 36.90 -55.76
C ALA A 11 -5.73 37.54 -54.38
N ASN A 12 -5.00 38.61 -54.40
CA ASN A 12 -4.77 39.60 -53.38
C ASN A 12 -6.00 40.40 -53.10
N LEU A 13 -6.36 40.69 -51.85
CA LEU A 13 -7.02 41.93 -51.43
C LEU A 13 -6.64 42.32 -50.01
N SER A 14 -6.03 43.44 -49.92
CA SER A 14 -5.61 44.25 -48.78
C SER A 14 -6.81 44.76 -47.93
N GLY A 15 -6.61 44.92 -46.62
CA GLY A 15 -7.39 45.90 -45.89
C GLY A 15 -7.60 45.69 -44.40
N ARG A 16 -6.73 46.32 -43.57
CA ARG A 16 -7.03 47.00 -42.30
C ARG A 16 -7.79 46.26 -41.19
N ALA A 17 -7.15 46.06 -40.05
CA ALA A 17 -7.43 46.84 -38.81
C ALA A 17 -6.66 46.22 -37.65
N THR A 18 -5.71 46.95 -37.13
CA THR A 18 -5.03 46.74 -35.85
C THR A 18 -6.04 46.97 -34.71
N ARG A 19 -6.40 45.92 -34.02
CA ARG A 19 -6.92 46.04 -32.65
C ARG A 19 -5.96 45.37 -31.72
N GLY A 20 -5.43 46.16 -30.77
CA GLY A 20 -4.53 45.75 -29.73
C GLY A 20 -5.09 44.57 -28.94
N ARG A 21 -4.27 43.52 -28.84
CA ARG A 21 -4.49 42.50 -27.84
C ARG A 21 -3.82 42.97 -26.56
N GLU A 22 -4.63 43.30 -25.59
CA GLU A 22 -4.19 43.43 -24.21
C GLU A 22 -3.65 42.09 -23.72
N PRO A 23 -2.53 42.07 -22.96
CA PRO A 23 -2.03 40.84 -22.38
C PRO A 23 -2.97 40.38 -21.25
N PHE A 24 -3.69 39.32 -21.45
CA PHE A 24 -4.35 38.58 -20.37
C PHE A 24 -3.28 38.00 -19.44
N GLY A 25 -2.80 38.82 -18.53
CA GLY A 25 -2.04 38.42 -17.39
C GLY A 25 -2.95 37.93 -16.26
N ALA A 26 -3.59 36.78 -16.45
CA ALA A 26 -4.21 36.08 -15.34
C ALA A 26 -3.21 35.02 -14.83
N THR A 27 -2.34 35.43 -13.92
CA THR A 27 -1.64 34.51 -13.04
C THR A 27 -2.71 33.83 -12.18
N ALA A 28 -3.10 32.61 -12.57
CA ALA A 28 -3.87 31.73 -11.70
C ALA A 28 -3.08 31.57 -10.38
N PRO A 29 -3.76 31.67 -9.22
CA PRO A 29 -3.10 31.44 -7.95
C PRO A 29 -2.56 30.02 -7.95
N VAL A 30 -1.24 29.89 -7.80
CA VAL A 30 -0.60 28.61 -7.48
C VAL A 30 -1.13 28.23 -6.10
N VAL A 31 -2.11 27.35 -6.06
CA VAL A 31 -2.54 26.70 -4.82
C VAL A 31 -1.38 25.80 -4.41
N THR A 32 -0.49 26.33 -3.62
CA THR A 32 0.48 25.52 -2.87
C THR A 32 -0.33 24.74 -1.85
N VAL A 33 -0.70 23.51 -2.19
CA VAL A 33 -1.12 22.51 -1.19
C VAL A 33 0.11 22.30 -0.31
N THR A 34 0.16 23.02 0.81
CA THR A 34 1.12 22.75 1.87
C THR A 34 0.76 21.34 2.37
N ASP A 35 1.60 20.36 2.04
CA ASP A 35 1.45 19.00 2.53
C ASP A 35 1.54 19.05 4.06
N SER A 36 0.39 18.98 4.73
CA SER A 36 0.27 19.06 6.19
C SER A 36 0.69 17.75 6.86
N LYS A 37 1.19 16.77 6.09
CA LYS A 37 1.61 15.47 6.60
C LYS A 37 2.80 15.59 7.53
N THR A 38 2.69 14.95 8.69
CA THR A 38 3.81 14.79 9.62
C THR A 38 4.89 13.87 9.03
N LEU A 39 6.09 13.87 9.64
CA LEU A 39 7.14 12.93 9.23
C LEU A 39 6.66 11.47 9.36
N ALA A 40 5.92 11.13 10.43
CA ALA A 40 5.36 9.80 10.61
C ALA A 40 4.37 9.42 9.48
N ASP A 41 3.51 10.35 9.05
CA ASP A 41 2.59 10.12 7.93
C ASP A 41 3.35 9.83 6.63
N ARG A 42 4.41 10.58 6.35
CA ARG A 42 5.26 10.39 5.17
C ARG A 42 6.03 9.07 5.21
N ILE A 43 6.48 8.64 6.40
CA ILE A 43 7.12 7.35 6.60
C ILE A 43 6.10 6.23 6.38
N GLU A 44 4.91 6.35 6.97
CA GLU A 44 3.84 5.37 6.84
C GLU A 44 3.42 5.15 5.38
N ASP A 45 3.35 6.21 4.57
CA ASP A 45 3.06 6.14 3.14
C ASP A 45 4.07 5.28 2.35
N LEU A 46 5.30 5.13 2.85
CA LEU A 46 6.36 4.33 2.24
C LEU A 46 6.43 2.89 2.78
N LEU A 47 5.58 2.52 3.74
CA LEU A 47 5.50 1.17 4.27
C LEU A 47 4.52 0.31 3.47
N PRO A 48 4.76 -1.00 3.33
CA PRO A 48 3.95 -1.89 2.49
C PRO A 48 2.56 -2.20 3.05
N GLN A 49 2.22 -1.71 4.22
CA GLN A 49 0.90 -1.82 4.88
C GLN A 49 0.40 -3.27 5.07
N THR A 50 1.32 -4.22 5.18
CA THR A 50 0.99 -5.63 5.44
C THR A 50 0.51 -5.90 6.86
N GLN A 51 0.78 -4.98 7.80
CA GLN A 51 0.42 -5.05 9.23
C GLN A 51 0.95 -6.32 9.94
N CYS A 52 2.07 -6.88 9.46
CA CYS A 52 2.59 -8.21 9.83
C CYS A 52 3.33 -8.27 11.17
N THR A 53 3.57 -7.14 11.82
CA THR A 53 4.31 -7.02 13.11
C THR A 53 5.77 -7.49 13.11
N LYS A 54 6.32 -7.96 11.98
CA LYS A 54 7.70 -8.49 11.88
C LYS A 54 8.77 -7.45 12.23
N CYS A 55 8.47 -6.17 12.08
CA CYS A 55 9.33 -5.06 12.52
C CYS A 55 9.45 -4.93 14.06
N GLY A 56 8.67 -5.69 14.83
CA GLY A 56 8.59 -5.61 16.29
C GLY A 56 7.53 -4.64 16.82
N TYR A 57 6.76 -3.99 15.96
CA TYR A 57 5.69 -3.04 16.30
C TYR A 57 4.31 -3.60 15.92
N ASN A 58 3.27 -3.14 16.61
CA ASN A 58 1.89 -3.58 16.39
C ASN A 58 1.25 -2.96 15.14
N GLY A 59 1.93 -3.08 14.00
CA GLY A 59 1.46 -2.56 12.72
C GLY A 59 2.38 -1.50 12.11
N CYS A 60 2.02 -1.02 10.93
CA CYS A 60 2.86 -0.10 10.16
C CYS A 60 2.87 1.31 10.77
N ARG A 61 1.74 1.81 11.28
CA ARG A 61 1.68 3.14 11.90
C ARG A 61 2.56 3.26 13.15
N PRO A 62 2.50 2.36 14.15
CA PRO A 62 3.41 2.41 15.29
C PRO A 62 4.89 2.34 14.92
N TYR A 63 5.23 1.59 13.88
CA TYR A 63 6.60 1.56 13.38
C TYR A 63 7.00 2.89 12.73
N ALA A 64 6.12 3.51 11.95
CA ALA A 64 6.35 4.84 11.36
C ALA A 64 6.54 5.91 12.44
N ASP A 65 5.72 5.90 13.49
CA ASP A 65 5.84 6.81 14.64
C ASP A 65 7.20 6.63 15.34
N ALA A 66 7.61 5.39 15.58
CA ALA A 66 8.90 5.08 16.23
C ALA A 66 10.10 5.51 15.38
N ILE A 67 10.06 5.35 14.04
CA ILE A 67 11.10 5.89 13.14
C ILE A 67 11.15 7.41 13.22
N ALA A 68 9.98 8.07 13.18
CA ALA A 68 9.91 9.53 13.22
C ALA A 68 10.42 10.11 14.55
N ALA A 69 10.20 9.40 15.66
CA ALA A 69 10.71 9.74 16.98
C ALA A 69 12.22 9.43 17.16
N GLY A 70 12.78 8.58 16.30
CA GLY A 70 14.17 8.11 16.42
C GLY A 70 14.35 6.88 17.32
N ASP A 71 13.26 6.26 17.76
CA ASP A 71 13.25 5.07 18.63
C ASP A 71 13.42 3.76 17.85
N ALA A 72 13.19 3.80 16.54
CA ALA A 72 13.35 2.65 15.64
C ALA A 72 14.28 2.96 14.46
N ASN A 73 14.98 1.93 14.00
CA ASN A 73 15.73 2.02 12.76
C ASN A 73 14.80 1.74 11.56
N TYR A 74 15.05 2.39 10.41
CA TYR A 74 14.21 2.29 9.19
C TYR A 74 14.45 1.02 8.36
N ASN A 75 15.25 0.06 8.84
CA ASN A 75 15.60 -1.19 8.16
C ASN A 75 14.97 -2.45 8.79
N GLN A 76 13.86 -2.32 9.52
CA GLN A 76 13.24 -3.43 10.27
C GLN A 76 12.02 -4.06 9.57
N CYS A 77 11.72 -3.68 8.31
CA CYS A 77 10.52 -4.14 7.60
C CYS A 77 10.88 -5.17 6.51
N PRO A 78 10.77 -6.50 6.75
CA PRO A 78 11.05 -7.50 5.72
C PRO A 78 10.14 -7.41 4.48
N PRO A 79 8.80 -7.21 4.62
CA PRO A 79 7.95 -7.06 3.45
C PRO A 79 8.23 -5.82 2.60
N GLY A 80 8.85 -4.78 3.17
CA GLY A 80 9.31 -3.60 2.43
C GLY A 80 10.60 -3.86 1.64
N GLY A 81 11.41 -4.79 2.13
CA GLY A 81 12.66 -5.20 1.51
C GLY A 81 13.68 -4.07 1.31
N ALA A 82 14.65 -4.34 0.46
CA ALA A 82 15.72 -3.39 0.14
C ALA A 82 15.18 -2.09 -0.48
N GLU A 83 14.18 -2.16 -1.35
CA GLU A 83 13.55 -0.99 -1.95
C GLU A 83 12.81 -0.13 -0.91
N GLY A 84 12.09 -0.73 0.03
CA GLY A 84 11.44 -0.02 1.14
C GLY A 84 12.45 0.74 1.99
N ILE A 85 13.58 0.12 2.30
CA ILE A 85 14.68 0.76 3.03
C ILE A 85 15.26 1.94 2.23
N ALA A 86 15.45 1.78 0.91
CA ALA A 86 15.95 2.85 0.06
C ALA A 86 14.98 4.05 -0.01
N ARG A 87 13.68 3.79 -0.05
CA ARG A 87 12.64 4.84 -0.01
C ARG A 87 12.67 5.61 1.32
N LEU A 88 12.74 4.89 2.44
CA LEU A 88 12.83 5.49 3.78
C LEU A 88 14.15 6.25 3.96
N ALA A 89 15.27 5.69 3.54
CA ALA A 89 16.57 6.33 3.59
C ALA A 89 16.57 7.68 2.84
N ARG A 90 15.98 7.70 1.63
CA ARG A 90 15.84 8.93 0.82
C ARG A 90 14.98 9.97 1.54
N LEU A 91 13.84 9.58 2.12
CA LEU A 91 12.96 10.47 2.88
C LEU A 91 13.68 11.09 4.09
N LEU A 92 14.46 10.26 4.79
CA LEU A 92 15.15 10.65 6.04
C LEU A 92 16.51 11.34 5.81
N GLY A 93 17.00 11.40 4.58
CA GLY A 93 18.34 11.89 4.28
C GLY A 93 19.45 11.03 4.89
N LYS A 94 19.22 9.71 5.02
CA LYS A 94 20.14 8.74 5.64
C LYS A 94 20.72 7.79 4.60
N PRO A 95 21.85 7.11 4.87
CA PRO A 95 22.42 6.11 3.98
C PRO A 95 21.48 4.89 3.85
N VAL A 96 21.53 4.19 2.72
CA VAL A 96 20.87 2.89 2.57
C VAL A 96 21.68 1.86 3.35
N ILE A 97 21.02 1.13 4.24
CA ILE A 97 21.60 0.08 5.07
C ILE A 97 20.88 -1.27 4.80
N PRO A 98 21.53 -2.42 5.05
CA PRO A 98 20.88 -3.70 4.83
C PRO A 98 19.71 -3.93 5.77
N LEU A 99 18.78 -4.79 5.36
CA LEU A 99 17.67 -5.24 6.21
C LEU A 99 18.22 -5.86 7.51
N ASN A 100 17.61 -5.53 8.63
CA ASN A 100 18.01 -6.08 9.92
C ASN A 100 17.62 -7.56 10.00
N PRO A 101 18.58 -8.49 10.08
CA PRO A 101 18.31 -9.93 10.05
C PRO A 101 17.50 -10.44 11.25
N VAL A 102 17.49 -9.70 12.36
CA VAL A 102 16.68 -10.02 13.54
C VAL A 102 15.17 -9.98 13.23
N ASN A 103 14.76 -9.13 12.29
CA ASN A 103 13.37 -8.98 11.88
C ASN A 103 12.95 -9.98 10.77
N GLY A 104 13.89 -10.75 10.25
CA GLY A 104 13.69 -11.72 9.17
C GLY A 104 14.36 -11.32 7.87
N THR A 105 13.99 -12.02 6.80
CA THR A 105 14.53 -11.81 5.45
C THR A 105 13.45 -11.40 4.47
N GLU A 106 13.85 -10.76 3.39
CA GLU A 106 12.99 -10.52 2.25
C GLU A 106 12.69 -11.84 1.54
N HIS A 107 11.42 -12.07 1.20
CA HIS A 107 10.96 -13.29 0.55
C HIS A 107 9.79 -12.98 -0.40
N PRO A 108 9.50 -13.87 -1.38
CA PRO A 108 8.34 -13.73 -2.24
C PRO A 108 7.06 -13.57 -1.44
N ARG A 109 6.12 -12.77 -1.98
CA ARG A 109 4.82 -12.58 -1.33
C ARG A 109 4.03 -13.88 -1.37
N ALA A 110 3.49 -14.26 -0.23
CA ALA A 110 2.55 -15.37 -0.09
C ALA A 110 1.16 -14.86 0.31
N VAL A 111 0.14 -15.66 0.05
CA VAL A 111 -1.22 -15.46 0.58
C VAL A 111 -1.60 -16.65 1.43
N ALA A 112 -2.46 -16.43 2.42
CA ALA A 112 -2.97 -17.53 3.21
C ALA A 112 -3.98 -18.33 2.39
N PHE A 113 -3.97 -19.64 2.56
CA PHE A 113 -4.93 -20.60 2.04
C PHE A 113 -5.52 -21.38 3.22
N ILE A 114 -6.84 -21.55 3.26
CA ILE A 114 -7.53 -22.35 4.27
C ILE A 114 -8.01 -23.63 3.61
N ASP A 115 -7.62 -24.79 4.15
CA ASP A 115 -8.26 -26.05 3.80
C ASP A 115 -9.64 -26.08 4.47
N GLU A 116 -10.66 -25.81 3.67
CA GLU A 116 -12.04 -25.69 4.14
C GLU A 116 -12.58 -27.04 4.71
N SER A 117 -12.03 -28.18 4.26
CA SER A 117 -12.42 -29.50 4.74
C SER A 117 -11.97 -29.77 6.18
N LEU A 118 -10.93 -29.10 6.64
CA LEU A 118 -10.39 -29.18 7.99
C LEU A 118 -10.88 -28.05 8.89
N CYS A 119 -11.47 -27.01 8.32
CA CYS A 119 -11.88 -25.82 9.06
C CYS A 119 -13.07 -26.08 9.97
N ILE A 120 -12.92 -25.82 11.26
CA ILE A 120 -13.96 -26.04 12.29
C ILE A 120 -14.79 -24.78 12.60
N GLY A 121 -14.56 -23.67 11.91
CA GLY A 121 -15.33 -22.43 12.12
C GLY A 121 -15.08 -21.72 13.46
N CYS A 122 -13.86 -21.80 14.01
CA CYS A 122 -13.53 -21.24 15.32
C CYS A 122 -13.38 -19.71 15.36
N THR A 123 -13.34 -19.03 14.21
CA THR A 123 -13.17 -17.57 14.01
C THR A 123 -11.85 -16.94 14.44
N LEU A 124 -10.91 -17.67 15.02
CA LEU A 124 -9.64 -17.11 15.51
C LEU A 124 -8.79 -16.46 14.40
N CYS A 125 -8.76 -17.05 13.21
CA CYS A 125 -8.09 -16.48 12.05
C CYS A 125 -8.69 -15.14 11.59
N MET A 126 -10.04 -15.01 11.65
CA MET A 126 -10.74 -13.76 11.34
C MET A 126 -10.38 -12.66 12.35
N GLN A 127 -10.28 -13.01 13.63
CA GLN A 127 -9.88 -12.09 14.70
C GLN A 127 -8.45 -11.62 14.52
N ALA A 128 -7.55 -12.51 14.08
CA ALA A 128 -6.15 -12.20 13.85
C ALA A 128 -5.88 -11.41 12.56
N CYS A 129 -6.79 -11.48 11.56
CA CYS A 129 -6.55 -10.84 10.26
C CYS A 129 -6.62 -9.32 10.36
N PRO A 130 -5.53 -8.57 10.09
CA PRO A 130 -5.49 -7.12 10.29
C PRO A 130 -6.24 -6.32 9.23
N VAL A 131 -6.66 -6.96 8.13
CA VAL A 131 -7.24 -6.29 6.95
C VAL A 131 -8.58 -6.89 6.50
N ASP A 132 -9.22 -7.70 7.35
CA ASP A 132 -10.50 -8.37 7.07
C ASP A 132 -10.51 -9.15 5.74
N ALA A 133 -9.43 -9.86 5.45
CA ALA A 133 -9.30 -10.68 4.25
C ALA A 133 -9.91 -12.09 4.39
N ILE A 134 -10.47 -12.42 5.55
CA ILE A 134 -11.05 -13.75 5.84
C ILE A 134 -12.55 -13.60 6.03
N VAL A 135 -13.31 -14.41 5.31
CA VAL A 135 -14.76 -14.46 5.40
C VAL A 135 -15.22 -15.80 5.97
N GLY A 136 -16.36 -15.80 6.68
CA GLY A 136 -16.93 -16.95 7.34
C GLY A 136 -17.83 -16.53 8.49
N ALA A 137 -18.27 -17.52 9.29
CA ALA A 137 -19.07 -17.28 10.48
C ALA A 137 -18.74 -18.34 11.56
N PRO A 138 -19.14 -18.12 12.82
CA PRO A 138 -18.98 -19.12 13.87
C PRO A 138 -19.63 -20.46 13.47
N LYS A 139 -18.86 -21.56 13.61
CA LYS A 139 -19.26 -22.93 13.23
C LYS A 139 -19.53 -23.13 11.72
N GLN A 140 -19.08 -22.20 10.88
CA GLN A 140 -19.06 -22.31 9.42
C GLN A 140 -17.60 -22.29 8.95
N MET A 141 -17.29 -22.93 7.83
CA MET A 141 -15.96 -22.87 7.27
C MET A 141 -15.57 -21.42 6.92
N HIS A 142 -14.28 -21.15 6.98
CA HIS A 142 -13.73 -19.85 6.59
C HIS A 142 -12.97 -19.99 5.28
N THR A 143 -12.95 -18.91 4.49
CA THR A 143 -12.12 -18.81 3.29
C THR A 143 -11.38 -17.48 3.22
N ILE A 144 -10.32 -17.42 2.42
CA ILE A 144 -9.52 -16.24 2.20
C ILE A 144 -9.97 -15.52 0.93
N VAL A 145 -10.20 -14.23 1.02
CA VAL A 145 -10.30 -13.38 -0.16
C VAL A 145 -8.88 -12.99 -0.58
N GLU A 146 -8.31 -13.74 -1.51
CA GLU A 146 -6.89 -13.65 -1.90
C GLU A 146 -6.45 -12.23 -2.26
N SER A 147 -7.28 -11.50 -3.03
CA SER A 147 -6.98 -10.12 -3.44
C SER A 147 -6.89 -9.13 -2.27
N LEU A 148 -7.44 -9.48 -1.11
CA LEU A 148 -7.38 -8.68 0.11
C LEU A 148 -6.26 -9.12 1.06
N CYS A 149 -5.74 -10.35 0.88
CA CYS A 149 -4.70 -10.89 1.75
C CYS A 149 -3.37 -10.16 1.55
N THR A 150 -2.78 -9.66 2.64
CA THR A 150 -1.49 -8.96 2.63
C THR A 150 -0.28 -9.89 2.84
N GLY A 151 -0.51 -11.18 3.11
CA GLY A 151 0.57 -12.13 3.36
C GLY A 151 1.24 -11.98 4.73
N CYS A 152 0.52 -11.46 5.72
CA CYS A 152 1.07 -11.16 7.05
C CYS A 152 1.31 -12.37 7.94
N ASP A 153 0.77 -13.56 7.58
CA ASP A 153 0.78 -14.86 8.29
C ASP A 153 0.16 -14.89 9.71
N LEU A 154 -0.37 -13.79 10.22
CA LEU A 154 -0.93 -13.68 11.58
C LEU A 154 -2.13 -14.63 11.84
N CYS A 155 -2.77 -15.14 10.80
CA CYS A 155 -3.87 -16.10 10.92
C CYS A 155 -3.40 -17.54 11.12
N VAL A 156 -2.13 -17.86 10.84
CA VAL A 156 -1.59 -19.23 10.93
C VAL A 156 -1.45 -19.69 12.39
N PRO A 157 -0.74 -18.97 13.29
CA PRO A 157 -0.51 -19.44 14.64
C PRO A 157 -1.79 -19.70 15.50
N PRO A 158 -2.87 -18.91 15.37
CA PRO A 158 -4.05 -19.13 16.18
C PRO A 158 -4.97 -20.26 15.68
N CYS A 159 -4.68 -20.90 14.53
CA CYS A 159 -5.49 -21.98 14.00
C CYS A 159 -5.31 -23.27 14.82
N PRO A 160 -6.34 -23.76 15.54
CA PRO A 160 -6.17 -24.91 16.42
C PRO A 160 -6.14 -26.26 15.70
N VAL A 161 -6.42 -26.26 14.39
CA VAL A 161 -6.44 -27.47 13.55
C VAL A 161 -5.45 -27.39 12.39
N ASP A 162 -4.54 -26.39 12.40
CA ASP A 162 -3.47 -26.21 11.42
C ASP A 162 -3.92 -26.24 9.94
N CYS A 163 -5.15 -25.79 9.67
CA CYS A 163 -5.71 -25.83 8.33
C CYS A 163 -5.31 -24.64 7.44
N ILE A 164 -4.38 -23.80 7.88
CA ILE A 164 -3.97 -22.59 7.16
C ILE A 164 -2.51 -22.71 6.71
N ALA A 165 -2.30 -22.60 5.41
CA ALA A 165 -0.96 -22.58 4.80
C ALA A 165 -0.69 -21.25 4.11
N MET A 166 0.58 -20.83 4.02
CA MET A 166 1.02 -19.69 3.22
C MET A 166 1.50 -20.18 1.85
N VAL A 167 0.87 -19.69 0.78
CA VAL A 167 1.16 -20.10 -0.60
C VAL A 167 1.81 -18.93 -1.34
N PRO A 168 3.05 -19.08 -1.86
CA PRO A 168 3.70 -18.05 -2.68
C PRO A 168 2.89 -17.77 -3.95
N VAL A 169 2.70 -16.47 -4.28
CA VAL A 169 1.88 -16.05 -5.44
C VAL A 169 2.60 -15.11 -6.41
N THR A 170 3.86 -14.76 -6.13
CA THR A 170 4.60 -13.78 -6.94
C THR A 170 5.86 -14.34 -7.61
N GLY A 171 6.03 -15.68 -7.59
CA GLY A 171 7.27 -16.32 -8.06
C GLY A 171 8.46 -15.79 -7.25
N GLU A 172 9.52 -15.35 -7.93
CA GLU A 172 10.73 -14.81 -7.29
C GLU A 172 10.63 -13.33 -6.89
N ARG A 173 9.52 -12.64 -7.23
CA ARG A 173 9.37 -11.21 -6.93
C ARG A 173 9.15 -10.98 -5.44
N THR A 174 9.90 -10.02 -4.88
CA THR A 174 9.88 -9.66 -3.46
C THR A 174 9.56 -8.19 -3.26
N GLY A 175 9.33 -7.77 -2.03
CA GLY A 175 9.15 -6.38 -1.65
C GLY A 175 8.18 -5.61 -2.56
N TRP A 176 8.59 -4.44 -3.03
CA TRP A 176 7.77 -3.58 -3.88
C TRP A 176 7.63 -4.05 -5.34
N ASP A 177 8.43 -5.01 -5.80
CA ASP A 177 8.23 -5.66 -7.10
C ASP A 177 7.04 -6.65 -7.06
N ALA A 178 6.74 -7.17 -5.87
CA ALA A 178 5.64 -8.09 -5.62
C ALA A 178 4.36 -7.40 -5.11
N TRP A 179 4.44 -6.13 -4.72
CA TRP A 179 3.37 -5.39 -4.04
C TRP A 179 3.35 -3.93 -4.47
N SER A 180 2.28 -3.48 -5.10
CA SER A 180 2.15 -2.12 -5.58
C SER A 180 1.75 -1.13 -4.47
N GLN A 181 2.03 0.17 -4.69
CA GLN A 181 1.57 1.24 -3.80
C GLN A 181 0.06 1.23 -3.65
N GLN A 182 -0.70 1.02 -4.73
CA GLN A 182 -2.15 0.95 -4.70
C GLN A 182 -2.65 -0.19 -3.79
N GLN A 183 -2.00 -1.34 -3.82
CA GLN A 183 -2.33 -2.46 -2.92
C GLN A 183 -2.02 -2.13 -1.46
N ALA A 184 -0.89 -1.46 -1.20
CA ALA A 184 -0.53 -1.00 0.14
C ALA A 184 -1.56 0.01 0.68
N ASP A 185 -1.93 1.02 -0.11
CA ASP A 185 -2.91 2.03 0.28
C ASP A 185 -4.29 1.41 0.57
N ALA A 186 -4.74 0.49 -0.29
CA ALA A 186 -5.99 -0.24 -0.07
C ALA A 186 -5.94 -1.14 1.18
N ALA A 187 -4.78 -1.73 1.50
CA ALA A 187 -4.58 -2.53 2.71
C ALA A 187 -4.65 -1.66 3.97
N ARG A 188 -4.00 -0.47 3.95
CA ARG A 188 -4.09 0.52 5.04
C ARG A 188 -5.53 0.94 5.28
N GLU A 189 -6.26 1.31 4.24
CA GLU A 189 -7.65 1.74 4.36
C GLU A 189 -8.55 0.65 4.98
N ARG A 190 -8.34 -0.62 4.62
CA ARG A 190 -9.07 -1.73 5.26
C ARG A 190 -8.70 -1.91 6.72
N HIS A 191 -7.41 -1.80 7.04
CA HIS A 191 -6.92 -1.85 8.42
C HIS A 191 -7.55 -0.76 9.28
N ASP A 192 -7.55 0.47 8.81
CA ASP A 192 -8.11 1.62 9.53
C ASP A 192 -9.62 1.46 9.75
N ARG A 193 -10.36 0.98 8.73
CA ARG A 193 -11.79 0.65 8.85
C ARG A 193 -12.03 -0.44 9.89
N ARG A 194 -11.18 -1.47 9.92
CA ARG A 194 -11.23 -2.54 10.94
C ARG A 194 -11.03 -1.96 12.34
N LEU A 195 -9.98 -1.17 12.57
CA LEU A 195 -9.71 -0.55 13.86
C LEU A 195 -10.87 0.35 14.32
N ALA A 196 -11.42 1.14 13.40
CA ALA A 196 -12.59 1.99 13.70
C ALA A 196 -13.84 1.16 14.08
N ARG A 197 -14.09 0.03 13.37
CA ARG A 197 -15.17 -0.88 13.73
C ARG A 197 -14.96 -1.49 15.11
N GLN A 198 -13.79 -2.04 15.40
CA GLN A 198 -13.47 -2.63 16.69
C GLN A 198 -13.57 -1.65 17.86
N ARG A 199 -13.24 -0.37 17.62
CA ARG A 199 -13.42 0.69 18.62
C ARG A 199 -14.89 0.89 18.95
N ARG A 200 -15.73 1.06 17.91
CA ARG A 200 -17.19 1.20 18.11
C ARG A 200 -17.82 0.00 18.80
N GLU A 201 -17.39 -1.22 18.47
CA GLU A 201 -17.87 -2.44 19.10
C GLU A 201 -17.53 -2.50 20.60
N ARG A 202 -16.32 -2.07 20.98
CA ARG A 202 -15.93 -1.97 22.40
C ARG A 202 -16.72 -0.91 23.15
N GLU A 203 -16.85 0.29 22.57
CA GLU A 203 -17.64 1.39 23.15
C GLU A 203 -19.12 1.04 23.33
N ALA A 204 -19.68 0.19 22.46
CA ALA A 204 -21.06 -0.27 22.57
C ALA A 204 -21.26 -1.41 23.59
N ALA A 205 -20.18 -2.05 24.05
CA ALA A 205 -20.21 -3.15 25.02
C ALA A 205 -19.99 -2.69 26.47
N GLU A 206 -19.58 -1.42 26.68
CA GLU A 206 -19.43 -0.76 27.99
C GLU A 206 -20.75 -0.13 28.46
#